data_5d6b4d0e8e16459410e730430ab4dd7e
#
_entry.id   5d6b4d0e8e16459410e730430ab4dd7e
#
_cell.length_a   1.000
_cell.length_b   1.000
_cell.length_c   1.000
_cell.angle_alpha   90.00
_cell.angle_beta   90.00
_cell.angle_gamma   90.00
#
_symmetry.space_group_name_H-M   'P 1'
#
loop_
_entity.id
_entity.type
_entity.pdbx_description
1 polymer ?
#
loop_
_entity_poly.entity_id
_entity_poly.type
_entity_poly.pdbx_seq_one_letter_code
_entity_poly.pdbx_strand_id
1 'polypeptide(L)'
;LSRYGMNSKDSIAQLSVMYIVERIIDGSRLGLSNRLMIDAFEPGNVLVEFKTGREEDFHKIALAGYALALESETNVPTDYGVLIYIRLNSEPYPKLNVRPILIDEELRRDFIDLRDQAMAIVLNEKDPGIAYKCHPQCPYKDYCIG
;
A
#
# COMPACT_ATOMS: atom_id res chain seq x y z
N LEU A 1 -21.21 7.48 -20.13
CA LEU A 1 -20.91 6.10 -19.73
C LEU A 1 -21.90 5.06 -20.27
N SER A 2 -23.04 5.48 -20.87
CA SER A 2 -24.06 4.57 -21.42
C SER A 2 -23.76 4.02 -22.83
N ARG A 3 -22.61 4.33 -23.42
CA ARG A 3 -22.28 3.92 -24.82
C ARG A 3 -21.74 2.49 -24.94
N TYR A 4 -21.43 1.78 -23.86
CA TYR A 4 -20.80 0.46 -23.95
C TYR A 4 -21.60 -0.68 -23.32
N GLY A 5 -22.82 -0.45 -22.81
CA GLY A 5 -23.73 -1.52 -22.35
C GLY A 5 -23.16 -2.48 -21.30
N MET A 6 -22.11 -2.08 -20.58
CA MET A 6 -21.43 -2.94 -19.60
C MET A 6 -22.19 -2.92 -18.28
N ASN A 7 -22.65 -4.07 -17.83
CA ASN A 7 -23.17 -4.27 -16.49
C ASN A 7 -22.03 -4.19 -15.46
N SER A 8 -22.32 -3.70 -14.26
CA SER A 8 -21.32 -3.55 -13.18
C SER A 8 -20.60 -4.87 -12.80
N LYS A 9 -21.25 -6.00 -13.01
CA LYS A 9 -20.65 -7.34 -12.78
C LYS A 9 -19.62 -7.71 -13.84
N ASP A 10 -19.88 -7.33 -15.10
CA ASP A 10 -18.95 -7.60 -16.20
C ASP A 10 -17.69 -6.72 -16.08
N SER A 11 -17.82 -5.53 -15.52
CA SER A 11 -16.70 -4.60 -15.28
C SER A 11 -15.70 -5.14 -14.28
N ILE A 12 -16.14 -5.80 -13.19
CA ILE A 12 -15.24 -6.38 -12.18
C ILE A 12 -14.51 -7.61 -12.75
N ALA A 13 -15.20 -8.46 -13.50
CA ALA A 13 -14.59 -9.61 -14.14
C ALA A 13 -13.57 -9.22 -15.22
N GLN A 14 -13.83 -8.14 -15.97
CA GLN A 14 -12.88 -7.61 -16.95
C GLN A 14 -11.68 -6.91 -16.33
N LEU A 15 -11.84 -6.23 -15.20
CA LEU A 15 -10.73 -5.68 -14.42
C LEU A 15 -9.77 -6.78 -13.97
N SER A 16 -10.29 -7.92 -13.49
CA SER A 16 -9.46 -9.04 -13.02
C SER A 16 -8.60 -9.69 -14.11
N VAL A 17 -8.91 -9.51 -15.37
CA VAL A 17 -8.09 -10.01 -16.51
C VAL A 17 -6.93 -9.07 -16.85
N MET A 18 -7.00 -7.80 -16.44
CA MET A 18 -6.01 -6.78 -16.77
C MET A 18 -4.94 -6.59 -15.69
N TYR A 19 -5.10 -7.19 -14.50
CA TYR A 19 -4.18 -7.02 -13.39
C TYR A 19 -3.41 -8.32 -13.09
N ILE A 20 -2.13 -8.18 -12.78
CA ILE A 20 -1.38 -9.23 -12.11
C ILE A 20 -1.71 -9.11 -10.62
N VAL A 21 -2.38 -10.11 -10.08
CA VAL A 21 -2.85 -10.12 -8.68
C VAL A 21 -1.84 -10.86 -7.80
N GLU A 22 -1.60 -10.35 -6.60
CA GLU A 22 -0.73 -10.96 -5.59
C GLU A 22 0.69 -11.27 -6.10
N ARG A 23 1.37 -10.25 -6.62
CA ARG A 23 2.76 -10.40 -7.06
C ARG A 23 3.71 -10.24 -5.88
N ILE A 24 4.61 -11.21 -5.74
CA ILE A 24 5.76 -11.11 -4.83
C ILE A 24 6.88 -10.35 -5.55
N ILE A 25 7.45 -9.35 -4.86
CA ILE A 25 8.59 -8.55 -5.33
C ILE A 25 9.72 -8.57 -4.29
N ASP A 26 10.96 -8.43 -4.76
CA ASP A 26 12.14 -8.40 -3.92
C ASP A 26 12.48 -6.97 -3.48
N GLY A 27 12.28 -6.68 -2.19
CA GLY A 27 12.64 -5.40 -1.57
C GLY A 27 14.03 -5.36 -0.94
N SER A 28 14.84 -6.41 -1.07
CA SER A 28 16.13 -6.53 -0.35
C SER A 28 17.13 -5.42 -0.69
N ARG A 29 17.12 -4.90 -1.93
CA ARG A 29 17.94 -3.75 -2.33
C ARG A 29 17.60 -2.46 -1.57
N LEU A 30 16.40 -2.40 -1.02
CA LEU A 30 15.93 -1.29 -0.18
C LEU A 30 16.03 -1.61 1.32
N GLY A 31 16.63 -2.72 1.71
CA GLY A 31 16.66 -3.18 3.11
C GLY A 31 15.31 -3.68 3.61
N LEU A 32 14.39 -4.02 2.71
CA LEU A 32 13.08 -4.57 3.03
C LEU A 32 13.05 -6.10 2.86
N SER A 33 11.89 -6.71 3.10
CA SER A 33 11.69 -8.14 2.85
C SER A 33 11.92 -8.48 1.37
N ASN A 34 12.56 -9.62 1.11
CA ASN A 34 12.66 -10.20 -0.23
C ASN A 34 11.35 -10.86 -0.71
N ARG A 35 10.29 -10.76 0.08
CA ARG A 35 8.95 -11.31 -0.21
C ARG A 35 7.87 -10.28 0.12
N LEU A 36 8.00 -9.07 -0.44
CA LEU A 36 6.92 -8.10 -0.39
C LEU A 36 5.83 -8.54 -1.34
N MET A 37 4.58 -8.42 -0.91
CA MET A 37 3.42 -8.77 -1.75
C MET A 37 2.69 -7.48 -2.11
N ILE A 38 2.54 -7.23 -3.40
CA ILE A 38 1.64 -6.19 -3.92
C ILE A 38 0.29 -6.83 -4.26
N ASP A 39 -0.80 -6.15 -3.90
CA ASP A 39 -2.14 -6.69 -4.08
C ASP A 39 -2.52 -6.82 -5.55
N ALA A 40 -2.21 -5.80 -6.35
CA ALA A 40 -2.39 -5.88 -7.80
C ALA A 40 -1.46 -4.91 -8.54
N PHE A 41 -1.14 -5.25 -9.76
CA PHE A 41 -0.26 -4.48 -10.64
C PHE A 41 -0.78 -4.52 -12.08
N GLU A 42 -0.97 -3.34 -12.65
CA GLU A 42 -1.40 -3.20 -14.04
C GLU A 42 -0.18 -3.16 -14.97
N PRO A 43 -0.27 -3.74 -16.19
CA PRO A 43 0.80 -3.68 -17.19
C PRO A 43 1.29 -2.28 -17.56
N GLY A 44 0.53 -1.23 -17.26
CA GLY A 44 0.92 0.17 -17.39
C GLY A 44 1.75 0.73 -16.24
N ASN A 45 2.32 -0.11 -15.36
CA ASN A 45 3.06 0.25 -14.16
C ASN A 45 2.25 1.05 -13.14
N VAL A 46 0.99 0.71 -12.99
CA VAL A 46 0.13 1.26 -11.94
C VAL A 46 -0.01 0.25 -10.81
N LEU A 47 0.42 0.62 -9.62
CA LEU A 47 0.22 -0.18 -8.40
C LEU A 47 -1.20 -0.02 -7.89
N VAL A 48 -1.82 -1.12 -7.48
CA VAL A 48 -3.14 -1.11 -6.83
C VAL A 48 -3.03 -1.80 -5.49
N GLU A 49 -3.49 -1.12 -4.46
CA GLU A 49 -3.46 -1.60 -3.09
C GLU A 49 -4.84 -1.51 -2.47
N PHE A 50 -5.30 -2.58 -1.86
CA PHE A 50 -6.60 -2.64 -1.19
C PHE A 50 -6.44 -2.45 0.31
N LYS A 51 -7.30 -1.60 0.89
CA LYS A 51 -7.33 -1.33 2.32
C LYS A 51 -8.73 -1.48 2.88
N THR A 52 -8.84 -2.10 4.04
CA THR A 52 -10.05 -2.09 4.85
C THR A 52 -9.86 -1.11 6.02
N GLY A 53 -10.94 -0.45 6.46
CA GLY A 53 -10.88 0.49 7.58
C GLY A 53 -10.81 1.95 7.14
N ARG A 54 -10.07 2.76 7.92
CA ARG A 54 -9.95 4.20 7.69
C ARG A 54 -8.86 4.52 6.70
N GLU A 55 -9.01 5.66 6.03
CA GLU A 55 -7.95 6.25 5.23
C GLU A 55 -6.89 6.82 6.17
N GLU A 56 -5.62 6.44 5.96
CA GLU A 56 -4.49 6.89 6.76
C GLU A 56 -3.36 7.36 5.82
N ASP A 57 -2.67 8.42 6.22
CA ASP A 57 -1.61 9.01 5.38
C ASP A 57 -0.44 8.06 5.10
N PHE A 58 -0.12 7.17 6.04
CA PHE A 58 0.96 6.21 5.86
C PHE A 58 0.68 5.16 4.77
N HIS A 59 -0.57 4.98 4.32
CA HIS A 59 -0.88 4.06 3.22
C HIS A 59 -0.24 4.52 1.90
N LYS A 60 -0.19 5.83 1.63
CA LYS A 60 0.51 6.35 0.43
C LYS A 60 2.02 6.16 0.53
N ILE A 61 2.59 6.29 1.75
CA ILE A 61 4.02 6.06 1.99
C ILE A 61 4.37 4.59 1.74
N ALA A 62 3.55 3.66 2.23
CA ALA A 62 3.74 2.23 1.96
C ALA A 62 3.69 1.92 0.45
N LEU A 63 2.76 2.56 -0.29
CA LEU A 63 2.65 2.43 -1.74
C LEU A 63 3.93 2.89 -2.46
N ALA A 64 4.57 3.98 -1.98
CA ALA A 64 5.87 4.43 -2.50
C ALA A 64 6.99 3.40 -2.25
N GLY A 65 6.96 2.72 -1.10
CA GLY A 65 7.88 1.61 -0.80
C GLY A 65 7.74 0.44 -1.78
N TYR A 66 6.51 0.06 -2.12
CA TYR A 66 6.25 -0.95 -3.13
C TYR A 66 6.71 -0.51 -4.54
N ALA A 67 6.48 0.75 -4.89
CA ALA A 67 6.94 1.30 -6.16
C ALA A 67 8.46 1.22 -6.29
N LEU A 68 9.20 1.70 -5.29
CA LEU A 68 10.66 1.63 -5.26
C LEU A 68 11.19 0.19 -5.33
N ALA A 69 10.55 -0.76 -4.63
CA ALA A 69 10.93 -2.16 -4.69
C ALA A 69 10.71 -2.75 -6.09
N LEU A 70 9.57 -2.47 -6.71
CA LEU A 70 9.25 -2.90 -8.07
C LEU A 70 10.19 -2.28 -9.09
N GLU A 71 10.49 -1.00 -8.98
CA GLU A 71 11.47 -0.28 -9.83
C GLU A 71 12.87 -0.89 -9.71
N SER A 72 13.28 -1.25 -8.48
CA SER A 72 14.59 -1.89 -8.25
C SER A 72 14.72 -3.27 -8.89
N GLU A 73 13.61 -3.97 -9.08
CA GLU A 73 13.54 -5.29 -9.71
C GLU A 73 13.44 -5.19 -11.23
N THR A 74 12.56 -4.28 -11.71
CA THR A 74 12.19 -4.21 -13.14
C THR A 74 12.99 -3.19 -13.95
N ASN A 75 13.63 -2.21 -13.29
CA ASN A 75 14.20 -1.00 -13.88
C ASN A 75 13.19 -0.15 -14.67
N VAL A 76 11.92 -0.22 -14.32
CA VAL A 76 10.85 0.55 -14.96
C VAL A 76 10.21 1.46 -13.92
N PRO A 77 10.12 2.79 -14.18
CA PRO A 77 9.48 3.74 -13.26
C PRO A 77 8.01 3.38 -12.97
N THR A 78 7.62 3.55 -11.72
CA THR A 78 6.27 3.28 -11.22
C THR A 78 5.76 4.53 -10.51
N ASP A 79 5.29 5.50 -11.30
CA ASP A 79 4.92 6.84 -10.81
C ASP A 79 3.47 6.95 -10.38
N TYR A 80 2.65 5.92 -10.61
CA TYR A 80 1.24 5.94 -10.32
C TYR A 80 0.81 4.76 -9.47
N GLY A 81 -0.06 5.05 -8.52
CA GLY A 81 -0.71 4.04 -7.71
C GLY A 81 -2.17 4.36 -7.43
N VAL A 82 -2.91 3.37 -6.98
CA VAL A 82 -4.31 3.51 -6.60
C VAL A 82 -4.51 2.82 -5.27
N LEU A 83 -4.98 3.56 -4.28
CA LEU A 83 -5.48 3.00 -3.01
C LEU A 83 -6.99 2.81 -3.12
N ILE A 84 -7.45 1.59 -2.87
CA ILE A 84 -8.87 1.24 -2.88
C ILE A 84 -9.30 0.87 -1.48
N TYR A 85 -10.07 1.75 -0.85
CA TYR A 85 -10.63 1.53 0.49
C TYR A 85 -11.97 0.83 0.38
N ILE A 86 -12.08 -0.33 1.03
CA ILE A 86 -13.28 -1.17 1.03
C ILE A 86 -13.97 -1.02 2.39
N ARG A 87 -15.20 -0.52 2.39
CA ARG A 87 -16.05 -0.43 3.58
C ARG A 87 -17.09 -1.54 3.54
N LEU A 88 -16.86 -2.59 4.33
CA LEU A 88 -17.69 -3.79 4.35
C LEU A 88 -19.06 -3.59 5.01
N ASN A 89 -19.18 -2.59 5.90
CA ASN A 89 -20.41 -2.34 6.68
C ASN A 89 -21.48 -1.51 5.94
N SER A 90 -21.39 -1.45 4.59
CA SER A 90 -22.34 -0.71 3.77
C SER A 90 -23.30 -1.70 3.10
N GLU A 91 -24.55 -1.73 3.51
CA GLU A 91 -25.58 -2.55 2.89
C GLU A 91 -26.22 -1.82 1.68
N PRO A 92 -26.61 -2.54 0.63
CA PRO A 92 -26.47 -3.99 0.39
C PRO A 92 -25.14 -4.41 -0.22
N TYR A 93 -24.26 -3.45 -0.55
CA TYR A 93 -22.93 -3.73 -1.17
C TYR A 93 -21.83 -2.94 -0.48
N PRO A 94 -20.59 -3.46 -0.44
CA PRO A 94 -19.46 -2.71 0.08
C PRO A 94 -19.25 -1.42 -0.71
N LYS A 95 -18.94 -0.33 0.01
CA LYS A 95 -18.56 0.93 -0.64
C LYS A 95 -17.07 0.93 -0.93
N LEU A 96 -16.74 1.28 -2.17
CA LEU A 96 -15.36 1.48 -2.59
C LEU A 96 -15.06 2.98 -2.65
N ASN A 97 -13.95 3.38 -2.05
CA ASN A 97 -13.39 4.71 -2.21
C ASN A 97 -12.02 4.60 -2.88
N VAL A 98 -11.92 5.10 -4.08
CA VAL A 98 -10.72 5.00 -4.93
C VAL A 98 -9.92 6.29 -4.83
N ARG A 99 -8.64 6.17 -4.51
CA ARG A 99 -7.69 7.29 -4.38
C ARG A 99 -6.53 7.08 -5.34
N PRO A 100 -6.48 7.78 -6.47
CA PRO A 100 -5.29 7.83 -7.29
C PRO A 100 -4.18 8.59 -6.56
N ILE A 101 -2.97 8.07 -6.62
CA ILE A 101 -1.78 8.61 -5.97
C ILE A 101 -0.70 8.82 -7.03
N LEU A 102 -0.17 10.03 -7.09
CA LEU A 102 1.09 10.29 -7.79
C LEU A 102 2.24 9.93 -6.83
N ILE A 103 3.09 9.00 -7.25
CA ILE A 103 4.26 8.58 -6.49
C ILE A 103 5.43 9.42 -6.96
N ASP A 104 5.49 10.67 -6.49
CA ASP A 104 6.52 11.64 -6.82
C ASP A 104 7.79 11.46 -5.97
N GLU A 105 8.79 12.29 -6.24
CA GLU A 105 10.07 12.27 -5.52
C GLU A 105 9.95 12.65 -4.04
N GLU A 106 8.96 13.45 -3.67
CA GLU A 106 8.70 13.81 -2.28
C GLU A 106 8.20 12.60 -1.51
N LEU A 107 7.19 11.90 -2.05
CA LEU A 107 6.63 10.70 -1.43
C LEU A 107 7.64 9.55 -1.34
N ARG A 108 8.51 9.39 -2.35
CA ARG A 108 9.62 8.43 -2.33
C ARG A 108 10.61 8.74 -1.21
N ARG A 109 10.94 10.02 -1.04
CA ARG A 109 11.84 10.50 0.01
C ARG A 109 11.25 10.28 1.40
N ASP A 110 9.97 10.60 1.59
CA ASP A 110 9.25 10.35 2.84
C ASP A 110 9.33 8.87 3.25
N PHE A 111 9.18 7.96 2.28
CA PHE A 111 9.33 6.53 2.54
C PHE A 111 10.76 6.17 2.96
N ILE A 112 11.78 6.65 2.25
CA ILE A 112 13.19 6.38 2.55
C ILE A 112 13.54 6.89 3.95
N ASP A 113 13.17 8.10 4.27
CA ASP A 113 13.44 8.72 5.57
C ASP A 113 12.77 7.96 6.72
N LEU A 114 11.51 7.55 6.54
CA LEU A 114 10.79 6.75 7.54
C LEU A 114 11.41 5.36 7.72
N ARG A 115 11.80 4.70 6.64
CA ARG A 115 12.49 3.41 6.65
C ARG A 115 13.82 3.52 7.41
N ASP A 116 14.62 4.54 7.09
CA ASP A 116 15.95 4.74 7.70
C ASP A 116 15.84 5.03 9.21
N GLN A 117 14.84 5.82 9.61
CA GLN A 117 14.54 6.04 11.02
C GLN A 117 14.14 4.73 11.73
N ALA A 118 13.29 3.92 11.12
CA ALA A 118 12.88 2.63 11.68
C ALA A 118 14.08 1.66 11.79
N MET A 119 14.91 1.60 10.75
CA MET A 119 16.14 0.78 10.77
C MET A 119 17.13 1.25 11.85
N ALA A 120 17.28 2.56 12.04
CA ALA A 120 18.16 3.09 13.08
C ALA A 120 17.68 2.73 14.50
N ILE A 121 16.37 2.69 14.74
CA ILE A 121 15.79 2.24 16.01
C ILE A 121 16.15 0.76 16.25
N VAL A 122 15.95 -0.09 15.25
CA VAL A 122 16.22 -1.53 15.36
C VAL A 122 17.72 -1.81 15.54
N LEU A 123 18.57 -1.20 14.71
CA LEU A 123 20.03 -1.43 14.73
C LEU A 123 20.70 -0.93 16.03
N ASN A 124 20.18 0.13 16.63
CA ASN A 124 20.70 0.68 17.87
C ASN A 124 20.00 0.10 19.11
N GLU A 125 19.11 -0.87 18.94
CA GLU A 125 18.31 -1.46 20.03
C GLU A 125 17.62 -0.39 20.89
N LYS A 126 17.22 0.70 20.26
CA LYS A 126 16.62 1.86 20.94
C LYS A 126 15.13 1.62 21.13
N ASP A 127 14.68 1.72 22.38
CA ASP A 127 13.25 1.75 22.67
C ASP A 127 12.64 3.05 22.10
N PRO A 128 11.71 2.96 21.13
CA PRO A 128 11.06 4.13 20.56
C PRO A 128 10.05 4.78 21.52
N GLY A 129 9.78 4.15 22.67
CA GLY A 129 8.77 4.59 23.62
C GLY A 129 7.33 4.34 23.14
N ILE A 130 6.39 4.86 23.91
CA ILE A 130 4.96 4.68 23.65
C ILE A 130 4.49 5.70 22.61
N ALA A 131 3.76 5.26 21.60
CA ALA A 131 3.17 6.14 20.61
C ALA A 131 2.19 7.13 21.26
N TYR A 132 2.33 8.43 20.93
CA TYR A 132 1.48 9.51 21.47
C TYR A 132 -0.04 9.27 21.29
N LYS A 133 -0.42 8.56 20.22
CA LYS A 133 -1.81 8.18 19.93
C LYS A 133 -1.89 6.67 19.74
N CYS A 134 -1.76 5.92 20.85
CA CYS A 134 -1.95 4.48 20.80
C CYS A 134 -3.44 4.15 20.60
N HIS A 135 -3.73 3.36 19.56
CA HIS A 135 -5.10 2.92 19.31
C HIS A 135 -5.58 1.98 20.45
N PRO A 136 -6.82 2.13 20.96
CA PRO A 136 -7.31 1.27 22.05
C PRO A 136 -7.26 -0.24 21.77
N GLN A 137 -7.38 -0.63 20.50
CA GLN A 137 -7.34 -2.02 20.03
C GLN A 137 -5.97 -2.40 19.43
N CYS A 138 -4.89 -1.68 19.77
CA CYS A 138 -3.56 -2.03 19.32
C CYS A 138 -3.14 -3.39 19.90
N PRO A 139 -2.74 -4.37 19.07
CA PRO A 139 -2.36 -5.70 19.55
C PRO A 139 -1.08 -5.69 20.39
N TYR A 140 -0.30 -4.63 20.32
CA TYR A 140 0.95 -4.45 21.10
C TYR A 140 0.75 -3.60 22.36
N LYS A 141 -0.48 -3.22 22.68
CA LYS A 141 -0.76 -2.32 23.80
C LYS A 141 -0.17 -2.82 25.13
N ASP A 142 -0.36 -4.10 25.43
CA ASP A 142 0.09 -4.71 26.68
C ASP A 142 1.63 -4.78 26.77
N TYR A 143 2.34 -4.81 25.65
CA TYR A 143 3.80 -4.73 25.61
C TYR A 143 4.32 -3.31 25.82
N CYS A 144 3.57 -2.30 25.38
CA CYS A 144 4.01 -0.90 25.46
C CYS A 144 3.66 -0.25 26.81
N ILE A 145 2.56 -0.67 27.45
CA ILE A 145 2.03 0.00 28.66
C ILE A 145 2.33 -0.83 29.92
N GLY A 146 2.70 -2.12 29.77
CA GLY A 146 3.27 -3.04 30.78
C GLY A 146 2.34 -3.22 31.98
#